data_65b1f7d6bc3d8b4a4b76bb0914610ed2
#
_entry.id   65b1f7d6bc3d8b4a4b76bb0914610ed2
#
_cell.length_a   1.000
_cell.length_b   1.000
_cell.length_c   1.000
_cell.angle_alpha   90.00
_cell.angle_beta   90.00
_cell.angle_gamma   90.00
#
_symmetry.space_group_name_H-M   'P 1'
#
loop_
_entity.id
_entity.type
_entity.pdbx_description
1 polymer ?
#
loop_
_entity_poly.entity_id
_entity_poly.type
_entity_poly.pdbx_seq_one_letter_code
_entity_poly.pdbx_strand_id
1 'polypeptide(L)'
;MKKWDKWITLAPIALVLAFLPLVVGRINSKTYTENEPWLPANAVESDFFLYGKLFVLFFCCLFMIVILARMRFWRQIHEMPKYLLRPILYGGFAIASSLHANHPFLSVRGMTGNMQGLFVILSYLVVFFYSFFGVKKTENISILIKILGVSIGILGVIGISQFFGFDLLSMGFVKEFLGGRKARVSHFIYLTLYHWNYVGSYVALLLPVTVAMIVYFHEAGKKRERTFWFVLFYLLIFCLFGSQSRTGTLAVLVSFCIGGVKYRNKVCQYKRTILCVLVSVLAILSFCNWYITGDIFGKWQQVRFSTKGSKKLSYIETKDNHVKIRYKKKNYSFVIEGSGENITLKKTPDRKWKAFSFEKKAFADGEKTVYGYEMKYKK
;
A
#
# COMPACT_ATOMS: atom_id res chain seq x y z
N MET A 1 -23.38 -21.69 21.08
CA MET A 1 -23.02 -21.65 19.64
C MET A 1 -22.53 -23.04 19.24
N LYS A 2 -23.15 -23.67 18.24
CA LYS A 2 -22.65 -24.92 17.67
C LYS A 2 -21.27 -24.70 17.09
N LYS A 3 -20.41 -25.72 17.04
CA LYS A 3 -19.03 -25.62 16.51
C LYS A 3 -18.96 -24.97 15.11
N TRP A 4 -19.95 -25.21 14.27
CA TRP A 4 -20.10 -24.64 12.93
C TRP A 4 -20.35 -23.13 12.94
N ASP A 5 -21.13 -22.61 13.90
CA ASP A 5 -21.41 -21.17 14.01
C ASP A 5 -20.14 -20.37 14.29
N LYS A 6 -19.18 -20.96 15.01
CA LYS A 6 -17.87 -20.35 15.29
C LYS A 6 -17.07 -20.12 14.00
N TRP A 7 -16.97 -21.16 13.15
CA TRP A 7 -16.21 -21.08 11.91
C TRP A 7 -16.85 -20.16 10.89
N ILE A 8 -18.19 -20.19 10.76
CA ILE A 8 -18.94 -19.28 9.90
C ILE A 8 -18.67 -17.82 10.31
N THR A 9 -18.62 -17.52 11.61
CA THR A 9 -18.31 -16.16 12.09
C THR A 9 -16.86 -15.76 11.89
N LEU A 10 -15.90 -16.68 11.97
CA LEU A 10 -14.49 -16.36 11.82
C LEU A 10 -14.02 -16.32 10.36
N ALA A 11 -14.66 -17.06 9.47
CA ALA A 11 -14.21 -17.21 8.08
C ALA A 11 -14.03 -15.86 7.34
N PRO A 12 -14.99 -14.93 7.33
CA PRO A 12 -14.83 -13.72 6.53
C PRO A 12 -13.70 -12.82 7.02
N ILE A 13 -13.48 -12.75 8.36
CA ILE A 13 -12.37 -11.97 8.89
C ILE A 13 -11.02 -12.68 8.70
N ALA A 14 -10.98 -14.01 8.77
CA ALA A 14 -9.79 -14.80 8.45
C ALA A 14 -9.40 -14.61 6.98
N LEU A 15 -10.37 -14.58 6.06
CA LEU A 15 -10.16 -14.29 4.64
C LEU A 15 -9.59 -12.88 4.43
N VAL A 16 -10.14 -11.87 5.10
CA VAL A 16 -9.63 -10.49 4.98
C VAL A 16 -8.22 -10.36 5.56
N LEU A 17 -7.92 -10.98 6.71
CA LEU A 17 -6.62 -10.85 7.37
C LEU A 17 -5.50 -11.63 6.65
N ALA A 18 -5.79 -12.82 6.17
CA ALA A 18 -4.76 -13.73 5.71
C ALA A 18 -4.82 -14.04 4.21
N PHE A 19 -6.00 -14.16 3.63
CA PHE A 19 -6.13 -14.49 2.22
C PHE A 19 -6.09 -13.24 1.32
N LEU A 20 -6.80 -12.18 1.69
CA LEU A 20 -6.85 -10.94 0.91
C LEU A 20 -5.48 -10.37 0.54
N PRO A 21 -4.49 -10.30 1.45
CA PRO A 21 -3.14 -9.86 1.09
C PRO A 21 -2.47 -10.72 0.02
N LEU A 22 -2.79 -12.02 -0.06
CA LEU A 22 -2.21 -12.98 -1.01
C LEU A 22 -2.86 -12.93 -2.39
N VAL A 23 -4.08 -12.40 -2.52
CA VAL A 23 -4.83 -12.40 -3.77
C VAL A 23 -4.15 -11.53 -4.82
N VAL A 24 -3.79 -12.15 -5.93
CA VAL A 24 -3.31 -11.50 -7.15
C VAL A 24 -3.86 -12.22 -8.36
N GLY A 25 -3.98 -11.52 -9.48
CA GLY A 25 -4.44 -12.10 -10.74
C GLY A 25 -4.69 -11.00 -11.76
N ARG A 26 -4.39 -11.27 -13.02
CA ARG A 26 -4.56 -10.29 -14.10
C ARG A 26 -6.03 -10.16 -14.46
N ILE A 27 -6.57 -8.98 -14.25
CA ILE A 27 -7.92 -8.63 -14.67
C ILE A 27 -7.80 -7.44 -15.63
N ASN A 28 -8.34 -7.61 -16.84
CA ASN A 28 -8.40 -6.57 -17.84
C ASN A 28 -9.76 -5.86 -17.74
N SER A 29 -9.73 -4.56 -17.57
CA SER A 29 -10.92 -3.72 -17.55
C SER A 29 -10.87 -2.71 -18.69
N LYS A 30 -11.98 -2.52 -19.41
CA LYS A 30 -12.10 -1.41 -20.34
C LYS A 30 -12.22 -0.12 -19.53
N THR A 31 -11.35 0.84 -19.77
CA THR A 31 -11.48 2.18 -19.22
C THR A 31 -12.42 2.98 -20.09
N TYR A 32 -13.44 3.56 -19.48
CA TYR A 32 -14.32 4.50 -20.14
C TYR A 32 -13.69 5.90 -20.03
N THR A 33 -13.33 6.48 -21.16
CA THR A 33 -12.72 7.83 -21.25
C THR A 33 -13.57 8.92 -20.65
N GLU A 34 -14.88 8.74 -20.60
CA GLU A 34 -15.80 9.66 -19.92
C GLU A 34 -15.51 9.79 -18.42
N ASN A 35 -14.99 8.72 -17.82
CA ASN A 35 -14.69 8.70 -16.39
C ASN A 35 -13.24 9.05 -16.05
N GLU A 36 -12.34 8.88 -16.99
CA GLU A 36 -10.90 9.13 -16.83
C GLU A 36 -10.35 9.85 -18.08
N PRO A 37 -10.65 11.16 -18.24
CA PRO A 37 -10.36 11.91 -19.49
C PRO A 37 -8.87 12.04 -19.82
N TRP A 38 -7.99 11.71 -18.87
CA TRP A 38 -6.53 11.66 -19.07
C TRP A 38 -6.03 10.35 -19.66
N LEU A 39 -6.88 9.32 -19.79
CA LEU A 39 -6.53 8.06 -20.45
C LEU A 39 -6.90 8.09 -21.94
N PRO A 40 -6.12 7.41 -22.80
CA PRO A 40 -6.46 7.29 -24.22
C PRO A 40 -7.83 6.61 -24.40
N ALA A 41 -8.60 7.05 -25.39
CA ALA A 41 -9.83 6.40 -25.77
C ALA A 41 -9.61 4.91 -26.03
N ASN A 42 -10.45 4.03 -25.49
CA ASN A 42 -10.35 2.57 -25.59
C ASN A 42 -9.12 1.94 -24.90
N ALA A 43 -8.49 2.63 -23.95
CA ALA A 43 -7.45 2.03 -23.16
C ALA A 43 -7.98 0.81 -22.38
N VAL A 44 -7.30 -0.33 -22.54
CA VAL A 44 -7.56 -1.50 -21.70
C VAL A 44 -6.61 -1.43 -20.52
N GLU A 45 -7.17 -1.20 -19.35
CA GLU A 45 -6.42 -1.25 -18.13
C GLU A 45 -6.23 -2.70 -17.69
N SER A 46 -4.99 -3.07 -17.44
CA SER A 46 -4.64 -4.38 -16.90
C SER A 46 -4.12 -4.23 -15.49
N ASP A 47 -4.91 -4.66 -14.51
CA ASP A 47 -4.50 -4.71 -13.12
C ASP A 47 -4.20 -6.16 -12.70
N PHE A 48 -3.13 -6.32 -11.92
CA PHE A 48 -2.69 -7.60 -11.40
C PHE A 48 -2.88 -7.71 -9.89
N PHE A 49 -2.96 -6.60 -9.17
CA PHE A 49 -2.86 -6.58 -7.71
C PHE A 49 -4.13 -6.20 -6.98
N LEU A 50 -4.94 -5.32 -7.54
CA LEU A 50 -5.99 -4.63 -6.78
C LEU A 50 -7.38 -5.15 -7.08
N TYR A 51 -7.74 -5.39 -8.35
CA TYR A 51 -9.09 -5.84 -8.71
C TYR A 51 -9.50 -7.13 -8.02
N GLY A 52 -8.62 -8.15 -8.02
CA GLY A 52 -8.90 -9.41 -7.33
C GLY A 52 -9.17 -9.21 -5.84
N LYS A 53 -8.41 -8.32 -5.19
CA LYS A 53 -8.63 -7.97 -3.78
C LYS A 53 -9.96 -7.28 -3.54
N LEU A 54 -10.37 -6.37 -4.44
CA LEU A 54 -11.66 -5.70 -4.34
C LEU A 54 -12.82 -6.69 -4.42
N PHE A 55 -12.77 -7.66 -5.33
CA PHE A 55 -13.76 -8.72 -5.43
C PHE A 55 -13.87 -9.53 -4.14
N VAL A 56 -12.74 -10.02 -3.64
CA VAL A 56 -12.72 -10.81 -2.38
C VAL A 56 -13.23 -9.97 -1.22
N LEU A 57 -12.80 -8.70 -1.11
CA LEU A 57 -13.25 -7.80 -0.07
C LEU A 57 -14.78 -7.56 -0.14
N PHE A 58 -15.32 -7.39 -1.35
CA PHE A 58 -16.76 -7.22 -1.56
C PHE A 58 -17.57 -8.40 -1.02
N PHE A 59 -17.21 -9.62 -1.43
CA PHE A 59 -17.90 -10.81 -0.96
C PHE A 59 -17.74 -11.04 0.56
N CYS A 60 -16.54 -10.78 1.10
CA CYS A 60 -16.33 -10.83 2.55
C CYS A 60 -17.23 -9.82 3.28
N CYS A 61 -17.34 -8.58 2.78
CA CYS A 61 -18.19 -7.56 3.39
C CYS A 61 -19.68 -7.93 3.30
N LEU A 62 -20.16 -8.42 2.16
CA LEU A 62 -21.53 -8.92 2.05
C LEU A 62 -21.82 -10.01 3.08
N PHE A 63 -20.91 -10.99 3.19
CA PHE A 63 -21.07 -12.07 4.14
C PHE A 63 -21.04 -11.57 5.59
N MET A 64 -20.15 -10.63 5.91
CA MET A 64 -20.09 -9.97 7.22
C MET A 64 -21.41 -9.24 7.55
N ILE A 65 -21.98 -8.50 6.60
CA ILE A 65 -23.26 -7.79 6.78
C ILE A 65 -24.40 -8.79 7.08
N VAL A 66 -24.47 -9.89 6.33
CA VAL A 66 -25.48 -10.94 6.56
C VAL A 66 -25.34 -11.55 7.97
N ILE A 67 -24.11 -11.84 8.40
CA ILE A 67 -23.88 -12.38 9.75
C ILE A 67 -24.23 -11.34 10.83
N LEU A 68 -23.86 -10.07 10.66
CA LEU A 68 -24.23 -8.99 11.59
C LEU A 68 -25.75 -8.86 11.72
N ALA A 69 -26.45 -8.88 10.58
CA ALA A 69 -27.92 -8.84 10.57
C ALA A 69 -28.51 -10.04 11.35
N ARG A 70 -28.00 -11.27 11.13
CA ARG A 70 -28.42 -12.47 11.87
C ARG A 70 -28.11 -12.39 13.37
N MET A 71 -27.00 -11.75 13.78
CA MET A 71 -26.63 -11.55 15.18
C MET A 71 -27.51 -10.51 15.88
N ARG A 72 -28.52 -9.98 15.22
CA ARG A 72 -29.39 -8.90 15.72
C ARG A 72 -28.58 -7.68 16.16
N PHE A 73 -27.62 -7.31 15.36
CA PHE A 73 -26.74 -6.15 15.56
C PHE A 73 -27.50 -4.89 15.97
N TRP A 74 -28.68 -4.65 15.40
CA TRP A 74 -29.53 -3.50 15.72
C TRP A 74 -29.89 -3.36 17.20
N ARG A 75 -30.00 -4.46 17.94
CA ARG A 75 -30.25 -4.43 19.39
C ARG A 75 -29.00 -4.00 20.18
N GLN A 76 -27.81 -4.30 19.68
CA GLN A 76 -26.54 -3.97 20.32
C GLN A 76 -26.11 -2.51 20.03
N ILE A 77 -26.70 -1.86 19.03
CA ILE A 77 -26.40 -0.45 18.71
C ILE A 77 -26.80 0.48 19.86
N HIS A 78 -27.88 0.22 20.58
CA HIS A 78 -28.30 1.06 21.70
C HIS A 78 -27.32 1.06 22.88
N GLU A 79 -26.54 -0.01 23.01
CA GLU A 79 -25.49 -0.13 24.05
C GLU A 79 -24.09 0.25 23.52
N MET A 80 -24.04 0.89 22.35
CA MET A 80 -22.78 1.17 21.68
C MET A 80 -22.00 2.27 22.41
N PRO A 81 -20.70 2.04 22.72
CA PRO A 81 -19.87 3.07 23.31
C PRO A 81 -19.79 4.31 22.41
N LYS A 82 -19.90 5.50 22.99
CA LYS A 82 -19.92 6.79 22.27
C LYS A 82 -18.72 6.99 21.31
N TYR A 83 -17.57 6.38 21.61
CA TYR A 83 -16.39 6.49 20.75
C TYR A 83 -16.56 5.79 19.39
N LEU A 84 -17.47 4.83 19.26
CA LEU A 84 -17.78 4.16 17.98
C LEU A 84 -18.62 5.03 17.03
N LEU A 85 -19.15 6.16 17.53
CA LEU A 85 -19.82 7.13 16.68
C LEU A 85 -18.84 7.79 15.68
N ARG A 86 -17.57 7.93 16.04
CA ARG A 86 -16.55 8.58 15.19
C ARG A 86 -16.34 7.86 13.84
N PRO A 87 -16.16 6.54 13.77
CA PRO A 87 -16.11 5.82 12.47
C PRO A 87 -17.40 5.97 11.66
N ILE A 88 -18.56 5.98 12.29
CA ILE A 88 -19.86 6.18 11.61
C ILE A 88 -19.92 7.57 10.97
N LEU A 89 -19.55 8.62 11.74
CA LEU A 89 -19.49 9.98 11.22
C LEU A 89 -18.49 10.09 10.05
N TYR A 90 -17.33 9.46 10.17
CA TYR A 90 -16.36 9.41 9.07
C TYR A 90 -16.97 8.79 7.80
N GLY A 91 -17.69 7.67 7.92
CA GLY A 91 -18.40 7.06 6.81
C GLY A 91 -19.47 7.97 6.20
N GLY A 92 -20.25 8.66 7.05
CA GLY A 92 -21.24 9.65 6.63
C GLY A 92 -20.63 10.80 5.83
N PHE A 93 -19.52 11.36 6.31
CA PHE A 93 -18.78 12.39 5.57
C PHE A 93 -18.20 11.89 4.24
N ALA A 94 -17.68 10.65 4.21
CA ALA A 94 -17.19 10.05 2.98
C ALA A 94 -18.30 9.87 1.95
N ILE A 95 -19.49 9.44 2.37
CA ILE A 95 -20.67 9.34 1.50
C ILE A 95 -21.07 10.73 0.99
N ALA A 96 -21.23 11.69 1.88
CA ALA A 96 -21.62 13.06 1.51
C ALA A 96 -20.61 13.68 0.53
N SER A 97 -19.31 13.53 0.78
CA SER A 97 -18.25 13.98 -0.13
C SER A 97 -18.34 13.33 -1.51
N SER A 98 -18.63 12.03 -1.57
CA SER A 98 -18.73 11.30 -2.83
C SER A 98 -19.97 11.69 -3.66
N LEU A 99 -21.09 12.02 -2.99
CA LEU A 99 -22.30 12.48 -3.66
C LEU A 99 -22.12 13.86 -4.30
N HIS A 100 -21.25 14.71 -3.75
CA HIS A 100 -20.96 16.05 -4.26
C HIS A 100 -19.69 16.09 -5.15
N ALA A 101 -19.12 14.94 -5.49
CA ALA A 101 -17.93 14.88 -6.31
C ALA A 101 -18.23 15.19 -7.79
N ASN A 102 -17.35 15.96 -8.45
CA ASN A 102 -17.46 16.25 -9.89
C ASN A 102 -17.36 14.98 -10.76
N HIS A 103 -16.70 13.93 -10.26
CA HIS A 103 -16.57 12.64 -10.92
C HIS A 103 -17.07 11.52 -9.98
N PRO A 104 -18.40 11.28 -9.88
CA PRO A 104 -18.99 10.33 -8.92
C PRO A 104 -18.48 8.91 -9.09
N PHE A 105 -18.27 8.47 -10.32
CA PHE A 105 -17.75 7.12 -10.61
C PHE A 105 -16.34 6.90 -10.01
N LEU A 106 -15.44 7.87 -10.21
CA LEU A 106 -14.09 7.81 -9.63
C LEU A 106 -14.10 7.91 -8.11
N SER A 107 -15.02 8.72 -7.55
CA SER A 107 -15.17 8.84 -6.10
C SER A 107 -15.60 7.53 -5.46
N VAL A 108 -16.48 6.76 -6.11
CA VAL A 108 -16.95 5.47 -5.59
C VAL A 108 -15.90 4.36 -5.79
N ARG A 109 -15.34 4.24 -6.98
CA ARG A 109 -14.40 3.19 -7.36
C ARG A 109 -12.99 3.44 -6.87
N GLY A 110 -12.57 4.69 -6.87
CA GLY A 110 -11.18 5.08 -6.72
C GLY A 110 -10.46 5.18 -8.06
N MET A 111 -9.32 5.88 -8.03
CA MET A 111 -8.48 6.10 -9.20
C MET A 111 -7.71 4.82 -9.55
N THR A 112 -7.50 4.59 -10.83
CA THR A 112 -6.62 3.55 -11.39
C THR A 112 -5.26 3.49 -10.68
N GLY A 113 -4.86 2.30 -10.28
CA GLY A 113 -3.59 2.07 -9.55
C GLY A 113 -3.65 2.32 -8.04
N ASN A 114 -4.72 2.95 -7.51
CA ASN A 114 -4.93 3.08 -6.06
C ASN A 114 -6.26 2.47 -5.58
N MET A 115 -7.32 2.59 -6.35
CA MET A 115 -8.66 2.02 -6.11
C MET A 115 -9.22 2.25 -4.70
N GLN A 116 -8.81 3.32 -4.03
CA GLN A 116 -9.27 3.68 -2.69
C GLN A 116 -10.46 4.66 -2.77
N GLY A 117 -11.57 4.20 -3.35
CA GLY A 117 -12.82 4.94 -3.40
C GLY A 117 -13.71 4.71 -2.19
N LEU A 118 -14.90 5.30 -2.22
CA LEU A 118 -15.94 5.18 -1.18
C LEU A 118 -16.22 3.73 -0.80
N PHE A 119 -16.27 2.83 -1.81
CA PHE A 119 -16.51 1.40 -1.58
C PHE A 119 -15.49 0.80 -0.59
N VAL A 120 -14.20 1.08 -0.77
CA VAL A 120 -13.13 0.55 0.10
C VAL A 120 -13.20 1.16 1.50
N ILE A 121 -13.52 2.46 1.60
CA ILE A 121 -13.71 3.14 2.89
C ILE A 121 -14.85 2.50 3.67
N LEU A 122 -15.99 2.28 3.04
CA LEU A 122 -17.14 1.62 3.66
C LEU A 122 -16.83 0.17 4.04
N SER A 123 -16.06 -0.54 3.21
CA SER A 123 -15.59 -1.90 3.53
C SER A 123 -14.74 -1.93 4.79
N TYR A 124 -13.87 -0.95 5.01
CA TYR A 124 -13.10 -0.85 6.27
C TYR A 124 -14.01 -0.68 7.47
N LEU A 125 -15.09 0.10 7.35
CA LEU A 125 -16.07 0.24 8.43
C LEU A 125 -16.82 -1.06 8.70
N VAL A 126 -17.22 -1.78 7.65
CA VAL A 126 -17.87 -3.09 7.80
C VAL A 126 -16.94 -4.07 8.53
N VAL A 127 -15.68 -4.19 8.10
CA VAL A 127 -14.67 -5.05 8.74
C VAL A 127 -14.44 -4.64 10.19
N PHE A 128 -14.36 -3.32 10.47
CA PHE A 128 -14.17 -2.80 11.81
C PHE A 128 -15.33 -3.17 12.73
N PHE A 129 -16.58 -2.88 12.34
CA PHE A 129 -17.75 -3.21 13.15
C PHE A 129 -17.95 -4.71 13.29
N TYR A 130 -17.73 -5.46 12.21
CA TYR A 130 -17.77 -6.92 12.27
C TYR A 130 -16.77 -7.48 13.28
N SER A 131 -15.53 -7.00 13.25
CA SER A 131 -14.49 -7.42 14.19
C SER A 131 -14.87 -7.10 15.62
N PHE A 132 -15.40 -5.90 15.86
CA PHE A 132 -15.79 -5.44 17.20
C PHE A 132 -16.93 -6.26 17.81
N PHE A 133 -17.97 -6.57 17.01
CA PHE A 133 -19.13 -7.30 17.51
C PHE A 133 -19.01 -8.83 17.40
N GLY A 134 -18.30 -9.32 16.38
CA GLY A 134 -18.20 -10.74 16.08
C GLY A 134 -17.06 -11.48 16.77
N VAL A 135 -15.94 -10.78 17.05
CA VAL A 135 -14.71 -11.41 17.58
C VAL A 135 -14.48 -11.05 19.03
N LYS A 136 -15.34 -11.56 19.93
CA LYS A 136 -15.26 -11.26 21.36
C LYS A 136 -14.43 -12.25 22.19
N LYS A 137 -14.30 -13.51 21.74
CA LYS A 137 -13.63 -14.57 22.52
C LYS A 137 -12.13 -14.62 22.23
N THR A 138 -11.33 -14.72 23.30
CA THR A 138 -9.86 -14.84 23.20
C THR A 138 -9.40 -16.02 22.33
N GLU A 139 -10.14 -17.15 22.37
CA GLU A 139 -9.86 -18.29 21.49
C GLU A 139 -9.97 -17.95 20.00
N ASN A 140 -10.94 -17.11 19.62
CA ASN A 140 -11.17 -16.67 18.26
C ASN A 140 -10.00 -15.79 17.78
N ILE A 141 -9.55 -14.88 18.63
CA ILE A 141 -8.38 -14.03 18.35
C ILE A 141 -7.13 -14.88 18.16
N SER A 142 -6.91 -15.90 19.00
CA SER A 142 -5.77 -16.82 18.88
C SER A 142 -5.75 -17.56 17.53
N ILE A 143 -6.92 -18.00 17.05
CA ILE A 143 -7.05 -18.67 15.75
C ILE A 143 -6.71 -17.69 14.62
N LEU A 144 -7.27 -16.48 14.64
CA LEU A 144 -7.04 -15.46 13.61
C LEU A 144 -5.56 -15.06 13.54
N ILE A 145 -4.90 -14.88 14.69
CA ILE A 145 -3.46 -14.57 14.76
C ILE A 145 -2.62 -15.70 14.17
N LYS A 146 -2.96 -16.98 14.42
CA LYS A 146 -2.24 -18.11 13.82
C LYS A 146 -2.39 -18.12 12.29
N ILE A 147 -3.60 -17.90 11.79
CA ILE A 147 -3.88 -17.84 10.35
C ILE A 147 -3.13 -16.67 9.72
N LEU A 148 -3.11 -15.50 10.37
CA LEU A 148 -2.32 -14.35 9.96
C LEU A 148 -0.81 -14.69 9.90
N GLY A 149 -0.30 -15.41 10.91
CA GLY A 149 1.10 -15.86 10.93
C GLY A 149 1.48 -16.71 9.71
N VAL A 150 0.59 -17.60 9.27
CA VAL A 150 0.80 -18.39 8.04
C VAL A 150 0.88 -17.48 6.81
N SER A 151 -0.04 -16.51 6.70
CA SER A 151 -0.02 -15.54 5.60
C SER A 151 1.26 -14.70 5.56
N ILE A 152 1.72 -14.23 6.73
CA ILE A 152 3.01 -13.52 6.85
C ILE A 152 4.17 -14.41 6.36
N GLY A 153 4.17 -15.69 6.71
CA GLY A 153 5.18 -16.65 6.26
C GLY A 153 5.22 -16.77 4.74
N ILE A 154 4.06 -16.94 4.10
CA ILE A 154 3.94 -17.03 2.64
C ILE A 154 4.43 -15.73 1.98
N LEU A 155 3.96 -14.58 2.46
CA LEU A 155 4.40 -13.27 1.96
C LEU A 155 5.91 -13.07 2.15
N GLY A 156 6.47 -13.50 3.28
CA GLY A 156 7.90 -13.44 3.53
C GLY A 156 8.72 -14.23 2.52
N VAL A 157 8.27 -15.44 2.16
CA VAL A 157 8.92 -16.27 1.12
C VAL A 157 8.85 -15.58 -0.24
N ILE A 158 7.69 -15.02 -0.62
CA ILE A 158 7.55 -14.24 -1.84
C ILE A 158 8.50 -13.03 -1.81
N GLY A 159 8.61 -12.34 -0.67
CA GLY A 159 9.52 -11.20 -0.52
C GLY A 159 10.99 -11.58 -0.70
N ILE A 160 11.43 -12.70 -0.14
CA ILE A 160 12.78 -13.22 -0.35
C ILE A 160 13.03 -13.49 -1.82
N SER A 161 12.10 -14.16 -2.51
CA SER A 161 12.25 -14.47 -3.93
C SER A 161 12.38 -13.20 -4.79
N GLN A 162 11.58 -12.18 -4.50
CA GLN A 162 11.64 -10.89 -5.22
C GLN A 162 12.95 -10.16 -4.99
N PHE A 163 13.48 -10.19 -3.76
CA PHE A 163 14.74 -9.54 -3.42
C PHE A 163 15.93 -10.12 -4.19
N PHE A 164 15.97 -11.44 -4.35
CA PHE A 164 17.02 -12.14 -5.09
C PHE A 164 16.78 -12.18 -6.60
N GLY A 165 15.73 -11.55 -7.11
CA GLY A 165 15.46 -11.45 -8.56
C GLY A 165 14.67 -12.61 -9.15
N PHE A 166 14.32 -13.61 -8.34
CA PHE A 166 13.40 -14.61 -8.84
C PHE A 166 11.97 -14.34 -8.37
N ASP A 167 11.22 -13.54 -9.10
CA ASP A 167 9.84 -13.23 -8.77
C ASP A 167 8.96 -14.46 -8.98
N LEU A 168 8.59 -15.15 -7.88
CA LEU A 168 7.72 -16.33 -7.89
C LEU A 168 6.39 -16.07 -8.63
N LEU A 169 5.87 -14.84 -8.58
CA LEU A 169 4.63 -14.46 -9.26
C LEU A 169 4.78 -14.42 -10.79
N SER A 170 6.00 -14.44 -11.28
CA SER A 170 6.34 -14.38 -12.72
C SER A 170 6.85 -15.70 -13.28
N MET A 171 6.92 -16.76 -12.47
CA MET A 171 7.47 -18.06 -12.87
C MET A 171 6.42 -18.97 -13.49
N GLY A 172 6.76 -19.66 -14.61
CA GLY A 172 6.09 -20.78 -15.25
C GLY A 172 4.59 -20.95 -14.96
N PHE A 173 4.23 -21.98 -14.23
CA PHE A 173 2.84 -22.31 -13.88
C PHE A 173 2.10 -21.16 -13.16
N VAL A 174 2.76 -20.46 -12.24
CA VAL A 174 2.15 -19.32 -11.53
C VAL A 174 1.81 -18.21 -12.51
N LYS A 175 2.68 -17.93 -13.46
CA LYS A 175 2.47 -16.96 -14.54
C LYS A 175 1.28 -17.31 -15.43
N GLU A 176 1.15 -18.57 -15.81
CA GLU A 176 0.01 -19.04 -16.62
C GLU A 176 -1.29 -18.95 -15.86
N PHE A 177 -1.32 -19.44 -14.61
CA PHE A 177 -2.51 -19.44 -13.77
C PHE A 177 -3.00 -18.03 -13.40
N LEU A 178 -2.09 -17.12 -13.08
CA LEU A 178 -2.42 -15.75 -12.68
C LEU A 178 -2.55 -14.76 -13.86
N GLY A 179 -2.41 -15.21 -15.10
CA GLY A 179 -2.58 -14.38 -16.30
C GLY A 179 -1.34 -13.63 -16.75
N GLY A 180 -0.18 -14.05 -16.29
CA GLY A 180 1.12 -13.59 -16.78
C GLY A 180 1.49 -12.15 -16.42
N ARG A 181 2.67 -11.99 -15.85
CA ARG A 181 3.31 -10.71 -15.62
C ARG A 181 4.77 -10.78 -16.04
N LYS A 182 5.30 -9.72 -16.69
CA LYS A 182 6.74 -9.57 -16.84
C LYS A 182 7.36 -9.36 -15.45
N ALA A 183 8.40 -10.13 -15.12
CA ALA A 183 9.15 -9.92 -13.89
C ALA A 183 9.67 -8.48 -13.86
N ARG A 184 9.49 -7.77 -12.74
CA ARG A 184 10.19 -6.51 -12.55
C ARG A 184 11.66 -6.82 -12.28
N VAL A 185 12.53 -6.36 -13.16
CA VAL A 185 13.98 -6.41 -12.96
C VAL A 185 14.33 -5.33 -11.93
N SER A 186 13.97 -5.53 -10.70
CA SER A 186 14.32 -4.63 -9.61
C SER A 186 14.41 -5.44 -8.32
N HIS A 187 15.44 -5.18 -7.54
CA HIS A 187 15.64 -5.79 -6.22
C HIS A 187 14.69 -5.22 -5.14
N PHE A 188 13.54 -4.66 -5.55
CA PHE A 188 12.54 -4.13 -4.63
C PHE A 188 11.53 -5.19 -4.24
N ILE A 189 11.30 -5.34 -2.95
CA ILE A 189 10.21 -6.17 -2.44
C ILE A 189 8.90 -5.36 -2.55
N TYR A 190 7.96 -5.86 -3.33
CA TYR A 190 6.61 -5.32 -3.46
C TYR A 190 5.54 -6.34 -3.03
N LEU A 191 5.95 -7.57 -2.73
CA LEU A 191 5.08 -8.70 -2.36
C LEU A 191 3.94 -8.88 -3.38
N THR A 192 2.76 -9.05 -2.86
CA THR A 192 1.48 -9.04 -3.59
C THR A 192 0.75 -7.70 -3.42
N LEU A 193 1.39 -6.66 -2.87
CA LEU A 193 0.76 -5.40 -2.43
C LEU A 193 0.92 -4.25 -3.42
N TYR A 194 1.37 -4.51 -4.67
CA TYR A 194 1.50 -3.54 -5.74
C TYR A 194 2.71 -2.59 -5.60
N HIS A 195 2.88 -1.93 -4.45
CA HIS A 195 3.88 -0.88 -4.27
C HIS A 195 4.69 -1.08 -2.98
N TRP A 196 5.99 -0.81 -3.01
CA TRP A 196 6.90 -0.98 -1.87
C TRP A 196 6.49 -0.18 -0.61
N ASN A 197 5.85 0.99 -0.77
CA ASN A 197 5.35 1.74 0.38
C ASN A 197 4.20 1.01 1.09
N TYR A 198 3.35 0.28 0.37
CA TYR A 198 2.31 -0.55 0.98
C TYR A 198 2.90 -1.72 1.76
N VAL A 199 4.02 -2.29 1.26
CA VAL A 199 4.78 -3.30 2.02
C VAL A 199 5.29 -2.71 3.33
N GLY A 200 5.89 -1.53 3.29
CA GLY A 200 6.36 -0.83 4.50
C GLY A 200 5.24 -0.58 5.51
N SER A 201 4.08 -0.14 5.07
CA SER A 201 2.91 0.09 5.94
C SER A 201 2.37 -1.21 6.53
N TYR A 202 2.26 -2.25 5.72
CA TYR A 202 1.82 -3.58 6.14
C TYR A 202 2.76 -4.17 7.20
N VAL A 203 4.06 -4.11 6.95
CA VAL A 203 5.08 -4.57 7.89
C VAL A 203 5.06 -3.76 9.19
N ALA A 204 4.88 -2.44 9.12
CA ALA A 204 4.82 -1.57 10.29
C ALA A 204 3.64 -1.91 11.23
N LEU A 205 2.52 -2.38 10.68
CA LEU A 205 1.39 -2.88 11.46
C LEU A 205 1.66 -4.25 12.10
N LEU A 206 2.37 -5.13 11.41
CA LEU A 206 2.55 -6.52 11.83
C LEU A 206 3.75 -6.74 12.76
N LEU A 207 4.81 -5.94 12.66
CA LEU A 207 5.99 -6.09 13.52
C LEU A 207 5.66 -5.99 15.02
N PRO A 208 4.87 -5.01 15.49
CA PRO A 208 4.46 -4.98 16.89
C PRO A 208 3.66 -6.21 17.32
N VAL A 209 2.83 -6.75 16.42
CA VAL A 209 2.06 -7.98 16.67
C VAL A 209 3.00 -9.18 16.84
N THR A 210 4.00 -9.34 15.95
CA THR A 210 4.97 -10.44 16.08
C THR A 210 5.77 -10.36 17.37
N VAL A 211 6.19 -9.16 17.78
CA VAL A 211 6.88 -8.95 19.06
C VAL A 211 5.98 -9.30 20.25
N ALA A 212 4.72 -8.87 20.24
CA ALA A 212 3.76 -9.22 21.28
C ALA A 212 3.56 -10.74 21.40
N MET A 213 3.49 -11.45 20.25
CA MET A 213 3.34 -12.91 20.23
C MET A 213 4.63 -13.63 20.71
N ILE A 214 5.82 -13.11 20.39
CA ILE A 214 7.08 -13.64 20.88
C ILE A 214 7.11 -13.56 22.42
N VAL A 215 6.76 -12.40 22.99
CA VAL A 215 6.71 -12.20 24.44
C VAL A 215 5.66 -13.12 25.08
N TYR A 216 4.45 -13.16 24.51
CA TYR A 216 3.36 -14.02 25.01
C TYR A 216 3.76 -15.50 25.06
N PHE A 217 4.33 -16.04 23.99
CA PHE A 217 4.76 -17.44 23.98
C PHE A 217 6.02 -17.72 24.81
N HIS A 218 6.85 -16.69 25.02
CA HIS A 218 7.96 -16.80 25.96
C HIS A 218 7.46 -16.97 27.39
N GLU A 219 6.51 -16.11 27.83
CA GLU A 219 5.91 -16.19 29.17
C GLU A 219 5.08 -17.47 29.34
N ALA A 220 4.44 -17.96 28.29
CA ALA A 220 3.70 -19.22 28.30
C ALA A 220 4.58 -20.49 28.23
N GLY A 221 5.90 -20.34 28.16
CA GLY A 221 6.85 -21.48 28.06
C GLY A 221 6.80 -22.28 26.74
N LYS A 222 6.08 -21.78 25.73
CA LYS A 222 5.86 -22.46 24.44
C LYS A 222 6.99 -22.18 23.46
N LYS A 223 8.08 -22.93 23.55
CA LYS A 223 9.31 -22.70 22.76
C LYS A 223 9.07 -22.76 21.24
N ARG A 224 8.30 -23.75 20.74
CA ARG A 224 8.06 -23.97 19.30
C ARG A 224 7.32 -22.78 18.67
N GLU A 225 6.23 -22.34 19.30
CA GLU A 225 5.45 -21.20 18.85
C GLU A 225 6.25 -19.90 18.90
N ARG A 226 7.04 -19.72 19.97
CA ARG A 226 7.95 -18.57 20.08
C ARG A 226 8.95 -18.52 18.93
N THR A 227 9.61 -19.67 18.61
CA THR A 227 10.55 -19.74 17.48
C THR A 227 9.87 -19.41 16.15
N PHE A 228 8.65 -19.93 15.93
CA PHE A 228 7.88 -19.60 14.73
C PHE A 228 7.67 -18.07 14.59
N TRP A 229 7.27 -17.38 15.66
CA TRP A 229 7.08 -15.93 15.63
C TRP A 229 8.40 -15.15 15.49
N PHE A 230 9.52 -15.65 16.01
CA PHE A 230 10.83 -15.08 15.73
C PHE A 230 11.20 -15.18 14.24
N VAL A 231 10.92 -16.29 13.59
CA VAL A 231 11.15 -16.44 12.14
C VAL A 231 10.31 -15.42 11.38
N LEU A 232 9.01 -15.27 11.71
CA LEU A 232 8.15 -14.29 11.07
C LEU A 232 8.63 -12.85 11.31
N PHE A 233 9.12 -12.54 12.50
CA PHE A 233 9.70 -11.24 12.79
C PHE A 233 10.87 -10.91 11.86
N TYR A 234 11.81 -11.84 11.69
CA TYR A 234 12.95 -11.64 10.80
C TYR A 234 12.55 -11.57 9.32
N LEU A 235 11.58 -12.36 8.89
CA LEU A 235 11.01 -12.24 7.54
C LEU A 235 10.42 -10.85 7.29
N LEU A 236 9.67 -10.31 8.25
CA LEU A 236 9.11 -8.96 8.14
C LEU A 236 10.19 -7.88 8.15
N ILE A 237 11.22 -8.00 8.98
CA ILE A 237 12.38 -7.09 8.99
C ILE A 237 13.08 -7.10 7.63
N PHE A 238 13.30 -8.29 7.06
CA PHE A 238 13.89 -8.42 5.73
C PHE A 238 13.03 -7.76 4.66
N CYS A 239 11.70 -8.00 4.68
CA CYS A 239 10.76 -7.36 3.77
C CYS A 239 10.74 -5.83 3.94
N LEU A 240 10.87 -5.31 5.17
CA LEU A 240 10.93 -3.87 5.42
C LEU A 240 12.14 -3.23 4.72
N PHE A 241 13.32 -3.79 4.94
CA PHE A 241 14.54 -3.23 4.35
C PHE A 241 14.60 -3.45 2.83
N GLY A 242 14.21 -4.62 2.35
CA GLY A 242 14.16 -4.90 0.91
C GLY A 242 13.08 -4.09 0.16
N SER A 243 12.01 -3.65 0.84
CA SER A 243 11.04 -2.72 0.26
C SER A 243 11.57 -1.30 0.13
N GLN A 244 12.63 -0.93 0.88
CA GLN A 244 13.20 0.42 0.93
C GLN A 244 12.18 1.51 1.29
N SER A 245 11.10 1.14 2.01
CA SER A 245 10.04 2.06 2.42
C SER A 245 10.48 2.92 3.61
N ARG A 246 10.72 4.21 3.37
CA ARG A 246 11.12 5.19 4.41
C ARG A 246 10.02 5.39 5.44
N THR A 247 8.79 5.52 4.98
CA THR A 247 7.62 5.72 5.84
C THR A 247 7.36 4.49 6.72
N GLY A 248 7.49 3.29 6.16
CA GLY A 248 7.38 2.04 6.93
C GLY A 248 8.46 1.94 8.01
N THR A 249 9.73 2.22 7.67
CA THR A 249 10.84 2.21 8.62
C THR A 249 10.62 3.21 9.75
N LEU A 250 10.20 4.45 9.43
CA LEU A 250 9.90 5.47 10.44
C LEU A 250 8.75 5.04 11.35
N ALA A 251 7.66 4.49 10.79
CA ALA A 251 6.52 4.02 11.54
C ALA A 251 6.90 2.89 12.52
N VAL A 252 7.75 1.95 12.09
CA VAL A 252 8.29 0.89 12.96
C VAL A 252 9.11 1.48 14.10
N LEU A 253 10.01 2.42 13.81
CA LEU A 253 10.82 3.08 14.84
C LEU A 253 9.95 3.78 15.88
N VAL A 254 8.97 4.58 15.43
CA VAL A 254 8.03 5.26 16.33
C VAL A 254 7.24 4.26 17.17
N SER A 255 6.74 3.18 16.57
CA SER A 255 5.99 2.13 17.28
C SER A 255 6.83 1.48 18.37
N PHE A 256 8.10 1.17 18.08
CA PHE A 256 9.01 0.56 19.07
C PHE A 256 9.45 1.55 20.15
N CYS A 257 9.62 2.84 19.83
CA CYS A 257 9.87 3.87 20.84
C CYS A 257 8.70 3.97 21.82
N ILE A 258 7.47 4.09 21.32
CA ILE A 258 6.26 4.14 22.16
C ILE A 258 6.13 2.87 23.00
N GLY A 259 6.32 1.69 22.40
CA GLY A 259 6.29 0.40 23.07
C GLY A 259 7.37 0.29 24.14
N GLY A 260 8.59 0.75 23.84
CA GLY A 260 9.73 0.76 24.75
C GLY A 260 9.48 1.61 26.00
N VAL A 261 8.92 2.80 25.82
CA VAL A 261 8.54 3.68 26.94
C VAL A 261 7.45 3.04 27.77
N LYS A 262 6.37 2.55 27.13
CA LYS A 262 5.21 1.95 27.82
C LYS A 262 5.59 0.68 28.62
N TYR A 263 6.47 -0.16 28.06
CA TYR A 263 6.86 -1.44 28.63
C TYR A 263 8.30 -1.45 29.13
N ARG A 264 8.81 -0.30 29.62
CA ARG A 264 10.22 -0.12 30.06
C ARG A 264 10.73 -1.22 30.98
N ASN A 265 9.90 -1.70 31.93
CA ASN A 265 10.29 -2.75 32.86
C ASN A 265 10.63 -4.08 32.15
N LYS A 266 9.81 -4.48 31.15
CA LYS A 266 10.07 -5.65 30.33
C LYS A 266 11.31 -5.43 29.42
N VAL A 267 11.48 -4.23 28.88
CA VAL A 267 12.68 -3.87 28.11
C VAL A 267 13.94 -4.04 28.95
N CYS A 268 13.95 -3.55 30.19
CA CYS A 268 15.07 -3.72 31.09
C CYS A 268 15.31 -5.21 31.45
N GLN A 269 14.25 -5.98 31.66
CA GLN A 269 14.34 -7.42 31.94
C GLN A 269 14.98 -8.20 30.80
N TYR A 270 14.63 -7.89 29.54
CA TYR A 270 15.11 -8.60 28.34
C TYR A 270 16.21 -7.85 27.59
N LYS A 271 16.94 -6.93 28.23
CA LYS A 271 17.96 -6.07 27.59
C LYS A 271 19.00 -6.82 26.77
N ARG A 272 19.49 -7.97 27.25
CA ARG A 272 20.46 -8.79 26.49
C ARG A 272 19.87 -9.36 25.21
N THR A 273 18.65 -9.93 25.29
CA THR A 273 17.94 -10.45 24.12
C THR A 273 17.64 -9.34 23.11
N ILE A 274 17.21 -8.18 23.59
CA ILE A 274 16.93 -7.01 22.74
C ILE A 274 18.22 -6.54 22.06
N LEU A 275 19.33 -6.51 22.75
CA LEU A 275 20.62 -6.15 22.15
C LEU A 275 21.02 -7.15 21.04
N CYS A 276 20.91 -8.45 21.29
CA CYS A 276 21.18 -9.47 20.26
C CYS A 276 20.28 -9.33 19.04
N VAL A 277 18.97 -9.07 19.25
CA VAL A 277 18.02 -8.80 18.16
C VAL A 277 18.40 -7.53 17.41
N LEU A 278 18.79 -6.47 18.10
CA LEU A 278 19.20 -5.21 17.47
C LEU A 278 20.44 -5.42 16.57
N VAL A 279 21.44 -6.12 17.07
CA VAL A 279 22.65 -6.45 16.29
C VAL A 279 22.29 -7.28 15.05
N SER A 280 21.42 -8.29 15.18
CA SER A 280 21.00 -9.11 14.04
C SER A 280 20.17 -8.30 13.02
N VAL A 281 19.33 -7.37 13.48
CA VAL A 281 18.57 -6.45 12.60
C VAL A 281 19.51 -5.52 11.83
N LEU A 282 20.55 -4.99 12.51
CA LEU A 282 21.58 -4.17 11.86
C LEU A 282 22.41 -4.98 10.85
N ALA A 283 22.69 -6.25 11.13
CA ALA A 283 23.35 -7.13 10.18
C ALA A 283 22.51 -7.36 8.92
N ILE A 284 21.19 -7.60 9.07
CA ILE A 284 20.26 -7.74 7.93
C ILE A 284 20.19 -6.43 7.14
N LEU A 285 20.09 -5.27 7.80
CA LEU A 285 20.10 -3.97 7.14
C LEU A 285 21.38 -3.76 6.32
N SER A 286 22.52 -4.07 6.91
CA SER A 286 23.84 -3.97 6.25
C SER A 286 23.94 -4.92 5.05
N PHE A 287 23.47 -6.15 5.20
CA PHE A 287 23.41 -7.12 4.10
C PHE A 287 22.50 -6.64 2.96
N CYS A 288 21.27 -6.21 3.26
CA CYS A 288 20.35 -5.68 2.25
C CYS A 288 20.94 -4.45 1.54
N ASN A 289 21.57 -3.53 2.29
CA ASN A 289 22.18 -2.35 1.70
C ASN A 289 23.39 -2.70 0.82
N TRP A 290 24.21 -3.64 1.24
CA TRP A 290 25.35 -4.14 0.44
C TRP A 290 24.85 -4.81 -0.85
N TYR A 291 23.85 -5.68 -0.76
CA TYR A 291 23.31 -6.40 -1.91
C TYR A 291 22.68 -5.46 -2.95
N ILE A 292 22.03 -4.38 -2.51
CA ILE A 292 21.39 -3.37 -3.38
C ILE A 292 22.36 -2.24 -3.76
N THR A 293 23.67 -2.43 -3.58
CA THR A 293 24.71 -1.44 -3.97
C THR A 293 24.59 -0.08 -3.25
N GLY A 294 24.15 -0.08 -1.99
CA GLY A 294 24.13 1.13 -1.15
C GLY A 294 22.90 2.04 -1.30
N ASP A 295 21.94 1.67 -2.14
CA ASP A 295 20.77 2.51 -2.46
C ASP A 295 19.84 2.80 -1.27
N ILE A 296 19.83 1.97 -0.24
CA ILE A 296 18.99 2.21 0.94
C ILE A 296 19.42 3.51 1.63
N PHE A 297 20.71 3.67 1.92
CA PHE A 297 21.24 4.89 2.54
C PHE A 297 21.27 6.07 1.58
N GLY A 298 21.53 5.84 0.30
CA GLY A 298 21.50 6.87 -0.74
C GLY A 298 20.12 7.54 -0.85
N LYS A 299 19.04 6.79 -0.77
CA LYS A 299 17.68 7.32 -0.77
C LYS A 299 17.36 8.18 0.46
N TRP A 300 17.91 7.85 1.64
CA TRP A 300 17.77 8.69 2.82
C TRP A 300 18.52 10.03 2.69
N GLN A 301 19.66 10.05 2.03
CA GLN A 301 20.40 11.28 1.73
C GLN A 301 19.65 12.18 0.73
N GLN A 302 18.98 11.60 -0.28
CA GLN A 302 18.19 12.36 -1.25
C GLN A 302 17.07 13.19 -0.61
N VAL A 303 16.51 12.78 0.53
CA VAL A 303 15.52 13.59 1.27
C VAL A 303 16.11 14.93 1.72
N ARG A 304 17.37 14.94 2.13
CA ARG A 304 18.09 16.19 2.53
C ARG A 304 18.28 17.15 1.35
N PHE A 305 18.41 16.64 0.13
CA PHE A 305 18.65 17.46 -1.06
C PHE A 305 17.37 17.86 -1.79
N SER A 306 16.30 17.08 -1.72
CA SER A 306 15.03 17.41 -2.38
C SER A 306 14.35 18.64 -1.76
N THR A 307 14.52 18.88 -0.47
CA THR A 307 14.04 20.10 0.20
C THR A 307 14.76 21.37 -0.27
N LYS A 308 16.00 21.27 -0.76
CA LYS A 308 16.70 22.41 -1.40
C LYS A 308 16.30 22.61 -2.87
N GLY A 309 15.80 21.56 -3.54
CA GLY A 309 15.37 21.61 -4.94
C GLY A 309 13.99 22.26 -5.16
N SER A 310 13.08 22.16 -4.20
CA SER A 310 11.69 22.62 -4.31
C SER A 310 11.51 24.14 -4.41
N LYS A 311 12.51 24.92 -4.02
CA LYS A 311 12.48 26.39 -4.15
C LYS A 311 12.67 26.91 -5.58
N LYS A 312 12.97 26.04 -6.55
CA LYS A 312 13.19 26.45 -7.95
C LYS A 312 11.88 26.64 -8.71
N LEU A 313 10.87 25.80 -8.43
CA LEU A 313 9.54 25.88 -9.01
C LEU A 313 8.62 26.54 -7.98
N SER A 314 8.18 27.78 -8.24
CA SER A 314 7.43 28.57 -7.26
C SER A 314 5.97 28.77 -7.63
N TYR A 315 5.59 28.49 -8.89
CA TYR A 315 4.25 28.77 -9.37
C TYR A 315 3.95 27.98 -10.64
N ILE A 316 2.80 27.37 -10.71
CA ILE A 316 2.21 26.78 -11.91
C ILE A 316 0.75 27.22 -11.96
N GLU A 317 0.34 27.81 -13.05
CA GLU A 317 -1.05 28.16 -13.34
C GLU A 317 -1.44 27.50 -14.65
N THR A 318 -2.56 26.82 -14.67
CA THR A 318 -3.18 26.29 -15.89
C THR A 318 -4.54 26.94 -16.04
N LYS A 319 -4.77 27.61 -17.14
CA LYS A 319 -6.07 28.18 -17.48
C LYS A 319 -6.35 27.90 -18.94
N ASP A 320 -7.43 27.23 -19.22
CA ASP A 320 -7.75 26.70 -20.55
C ASP A 320 -6.55 25.88 -21.10
N ASN A 321 -6.10 26.19 -22.32
CA ASN A 321 -4.91 25.53 -22.88
C ASN A 321 -3.60 26.26 -22.58
N HIS A 322 -3.60 27.26 -21.71
CA HIS A 322 -2.42 28.01 -21.33
C HIS A 322 -1.81 27.49 -20.05
N VAL A 323 -0.48 27.26 -20.06
CA VAL A 323 0.30 26.87 -18.89
C VAL A 323 1.34 27.95 -18.61
N LYS A 324 1.33 28.50 -17.40
CA LYS A 324 2.33 29.46 -16.90
C LYS A 324 3.13 28.82 -15.78
N ILE A 325 4.46 28.88 -15.88
CA ILE A 325 5.38 28.31 -14.89
C ILE A 325 6.37 29.36 -14.44
N ARG A 326 6.58 29.48 -13.13
CA ARG A 326 7.69 30.27 -12.57
C ARG A 326 8.77 29.33 -12.03
N TYR A 327 9.92 29.31 -12.71
CA TYR A 327 11.06 28.49 -12.36
C TYR A 327 12.33 29.34 -12.19
N LYS A 328 13.03 29.19 -11.07
CA LYS A 328 14.23 30.01 -10.73
C LYS A 328 14.00 31.51 -10.92
N LYS A 329 12.89 32.03 -10.40
CA LYS A 329 12.48 33.47 -10.53
C LYS A 329 12.18 33.90 -11.97
N LYS A 330 12.19 33.03 -12.97
CA LYS A 330 11.82 33.33 -14.36
C LYS A 330 10.45 32.76 -14.66
N ASN A 331 9.67 33.52 -15.42
CA ASN A 331 8.35 33.15 -15.83
C ASN A 331 8.40 32.53 -17.24
N TYR A 332 7.59 31.48 -17.47
CA TYR A 332 7.47 30.75 -18.74
C TYR A 332 6.01 30.53 -19.06
N SER A 333 5.63 30.69 -20.32
CA SER A 333 4.27 30.44 -20.79
C SER A 333 4.28 29.66 -22.09
N PHE A 334 3.38 28.70 -22.21
CA PHE A 334 3.17 27.95 -23.43
C PHE A 334 1.69 27.56 -23.56
N VAL A 335 1.27 27.31 -24.79
CA VAL A 335 -0.09 26.84 -25.14
C VAL A 335 0.00 25.40 -25.54
N ILE A 336 -0.93 24.59 -25.05
CA ILE A 336 -1.11 23.19 -25.44
C ILE A 336 -2.15 23.18 -26.57
N GLU A 337 -1.76 22.70 -27.75
CA GLU A 337 -2.68 22.52 -28.87
C GLU A 337 -2.68 21.04 -29.28
N GLY A 338 -3.85 20.53 -29.62
CA GLY A 338 -4.05 19.15 -30.05
C GLY A 338 -4.86 18.31 -29.08
N SER A 339 -5.21 17.11 -29.46
CA SER A 339 -5.93 16.13 -28.67
C SER A 339 -5.37 14.73 -28.89
N GLY A 340 -5.45 13.88 -27.88
CA GLY A 340 -4.96 12.50 -27.93
C GLY A 340 -3.45 12.38 -28.09
N GLU A 341 -2.99 11.61 -29.08
CA GLU A 341 -1.57 11.36 -29.33
C GLU A 341 -0.82 12.53 -30.01
N ASN A 342 -1.54 13.53 -30.52
CA ASN A 342 -1.02 14.66 -31.31
C ASN A 342 -1.02 15.98 -30.51
N ILE A 343 -0.46 15.96 -29.31
CA ILE A 343 -0.31 17.18 -28.50
C ILE A 343 0.92 17.94 -28.99
N THR A 344 0.75 19.22 -29.35
CA THR A 344 1.82 20.14 -29.70
C THR A 344 1.87 21.28 -28.68
N LEU A 345 3.10 21.67 -28.32
CA LEU A 345 3.34 22.78 -27.41
C LEU A 345 3.82 23.98 -28.24
N LYS A 346 3.02 25.04 -28.29
CA LYS A 346 3.37 26.29 -28.99
C LYS A 346 3.80 27.37 -28.00
N LYS A 347 4.77 28.19 -28.42
CA LYS A 347 5.19 29.35 -27.66
C LYS A 347 4.08 30.41 -27.66
N THR A 348 3.82 31.01 -26.51
CA THR A 348 3.07 32.26 -26.44
C THR A 348 3.99 33.42 -26.76
N PRO A 349 3.60 34.38 -27.61
CA PRO A 349 4.42 35.50 -28.02
C PRO A 349 4.54 36.62 -26.93
N ASP A 350 4.34 36.27 -25.68
CA ASP A 350 4.39 37.21 -24.57
C ASP A 350 5.84 37.67 -24.32
N ARG A 351 6.13 38.95 -24.59
CA ARG A 351 7.48 39.56 -24.54
C ARG A 351 8.20 39.44 -23.19
N LYS A 352 7.49 39.13 -22.12
CA LYS A 352 8.04 38.95 -20.75
C LYS A 352 8.60 37.56 -20.47
N TRP A 353 8.46 36.62 -21.37
CA TRP A 353 8.79 35.23 -21.15
C TRP A 353 9.85 34.70 -22.11
N LYS A 354 10.85 33.99 -21.57
CA LYS A 354 11.90 33.39 -22.41
C LYS A 354 11.38 32.13 -23.10
N ALA A 355 11.77 31.93 -24.33
CA ALA A 355 11.39 30.81 -25.15
C ALA A 355 12.07 29.49 -24.72
N PHE A 356 11.31 28.40 -24.62
CA PHE A 356 11.81 27.04 -24.55
C PHE A 356 11.65 26.36 -25.91
N SER A 357 12.59 25.48 -26.22
CA SER A 357 12.36 24.48 -27.27
C SER A 357 11.93 23.17 -26.60
N PHE A 358 10.90 22.57 -27.16
CA PHE A 358 10.45 21.24 -26.76
C PHE A 358 10.90 20.28 -27.85
N GLU A 359 11.67 19.27 -27.47
CA GLU A 359 12.05 18.17 -28.36
C GLU A 359 11.24 16.94 -27.97
N LYS A 360 10.57 16.35 -28.96
CA LYS A 360 9.91 15.07 -28.80
C LYS A 360 10.99 13.99 -28.68
N LYS A 361 11.04 13.31 -27.54
CA LYS A 361 11.96 12.19 -27.32
C LYS A 361 11.18 10.90 -27.18
N ALA A 362 11.71 9.86 -27.81
CA ALA A 362 11.24 8.52 -27.60
C ALA A 362 11.92 7.92 -26.37
N PHE A 363 11.14 7.43 -25.44
CA PHE A 363 11.61 6.72 -24.25
C PHE A 363 11.22 5.25 -24.41
N ALA A 364 12.16 4.34 -24.19
CA ALA A 364 11.88 2.92 -24.17
C ALA A 364 11.26 2.58 -22.80
N ASP A 365 10.00 2.14 -22.80
CA ASP A 365 9.32 1.57 -21.64
C ASP A 365 8.97 0.11 -21.98
N GLY A 366 9.92 -0.78 -21.73
CA GLY A 366 9.85 -2.17 -22.16
C GLY A 366 9.88 -2.34 -23.67
N GLU A 367 8.84 -2.96 -24.24
CA GLU A 367 8.71 -3.15 -25.71
C GLU A 367 7.97 -2.00 -26.41
N LYS A 368 7.48 -1.01 -25.66
CA LYS A 368 6.74 0.13 -26.22
C LYS A 368 7.58 1.39 -26.19
N THR A 369 7.57 2.10 -27.32
CA THR A 369 8.15 3.43 -27.40
C THR A 369 7.12 4.44 -26.90
N VAL A 370 7.41 5.07 -25.78
CA VAL A 370 6.61 6.18 -25.23
C VAL A 370 7.24 7.48 -25.67
N TYR A 371 6.44 8.38 -26.22
CA TYR A 371 6.92 9.69 -26.61
C TYR A 371 6.66 10.68 -25.48
N GLY A 372 7.71 11.35 -25.04
CA GLY A 372 7.67 12.46 -24.11
C GLY A 372 8.28 13.72 -24.70
N TYR A 373 8.06 14.85 -24.03
CA TYR A 373 8.69 16.13 -24.43
C TYR A 373 9.78 16.49 -23.45
N GLU A 374 11.00 16.68 -23.92
CA GLU A 374 12.08 17.23 -23.12
C GLU A 374 12.13 18.75 -23.34
N MET A 375 12.05 19.50 -22.25
CA MET A 375 12.14 20.95 -22.27
C MET A 375 13.60 21.38 -22.26
N LYS A 376 14.11 21.88 -23.38
CA LYS A 376 15.46 22.44 -23.48
C LYS A 376 15.45 23.95 -23.36
N TYR A 377 16.29 24.46 -22.48
CA TYR A 377 16.55 25.88 -22.34
C TYR A 377 17.61 26.33 -23.36
N LYS A 378 17.23 27.15 -24.33
CA LYS A 378 18.20 27.86 -25.12
C LYS A 378 18.68 29.08 -24.31
N LYS A 379 20.00 29.12 -24.04
CA LYS A 379 20.65 30.27 -23.43
C LYS A 379 20.57 31.52 -24.31
#